data_019e1a45f0a3444011de32193b1bfb25
#
_entry.id   019e1a45f0a3444011de32193b1bfb25
#
_cell.length_a   1.000
_cell.length_b   1.000
_cell.length_c   1.000
_cell.angle_alpha   90.00
_cell.angle_beta   90.00
_cell.angle_gamma   90.00
#
_symmetry.space_group_name_H-M   'P 1'
#
loop_
_entity.id
_entity.type
_entity.pdbx_description
1 polymer ?
#
loop_
_entity_poly.entity_id
_entity_poly.type
_entity_poly.pdbx_seq_one_letter_code
_entity_poly.pdbx_strand_id
1 'polypeptide(L)'
;MTRDVGFKIRRGKVGILLLHRLCGTPVEMRFVATGLASKGYTVHCPMLAGHCGSEDALRASTWTDWYHSASLALDDIKKDCDVVIAGGLSAGAVLAVMLAARNPAKVNATALLAPTLWLNGWMIPWYARLFKLIRTKWVANLFRFPHRDPHGIKDERIREFIQRARMSRGASQAGHPVTPGGAAFEHRHLVKAMQKLVPYVRQPTLIVHPIDDDYAAMNNATYLRDNLKGPVQLTVLDDCYHIVTVDRQRHLVVEAIDAFVENFIANIASDAAADRLPLRNSAA
;
A
#
# COMPACT_ATOMS: atom_id res chain seq x y z
N MET A 1 -5.09 22.01 -14.31
CA MET A 1 -5.32 20.55 -14.39
C MET A 1 -4.10 19.81 -13.83
N THR A 2 -4.27 18.97 -12.83
CA THR A 2 -3.17 18.14 -12.29
C THR A 2 -2.80 17.10 -13.36
N ARG A 3 -1.52 17.01 -13.73
CA ARG A 3 -1.06 15.98 -14.68
C ARG A 3 -1.14 14.63 -13.98
N ASP A 4 -1.83 13.66 -14.59
CA ASP A 4 -1.82 12.29 -14.08
C ASP A 4 -0.40 11.73 -14.18
N VAL A 5 0.14 11.32 -13.03
CA VAL A 5 1.47 10.70 -12.90
C VAL A 5 1.38 9.20 -12.63
N GLY A 6 0.17 8.64 -12.67
CA GLY A 6 -0.05 7.20 -12.65
C GLY A 6 0.59 6.52 -13.85
N PHE A 7 0.94 5.26 -13.71
CA PHE A 7 1.54 4.48 -14.79
C PHE A 7 1.15 3.00 -14.70
N LYS A 8 1.13 2.34 -15.86
CA LYS A 8 0.92 0.90 -16.01
C LYS A 8 2.02 0.31 -16.89
N ILE A 9 2.66 -0.75 -16.42
CA ILE A 9 3.67 -1.52 -17.17
C ILE A 9 3.04 -2.86 -17.51
N ARG A 10 2.66 -3.07 -18.77
CA ARG A 10 2.03 -4.33 -19.23
C ARG A 10 3.08 -5.37 -19.53
N ARG A 11 2.87 -6.61 -19.03
CA ARG A 11 3.68 -7.80 -19.28
C ARG A 11 2.79 -9.05 -19.38
N GLY A 12 2.79 -9.89 -18.33
CA GLY A 12 2.01 -11.14 -18.26
C GLY A 12 0.59 -10.94 -17.75
N LYS A 13 -0.08 -12.08 -17.51
CA LYS A 13 -1.48 -12.18 -17.05
C LYS A 13 -1.63 -12.13 -15.53
N VAL A 14 -0.54 -12.04 -14.78
CA VAL A 14 -0.55 -11.78 -13.36
C VAL A 14 -0.35 -10.29 -13.15
N GLY A 15 -1.34 -9.64 -12.56
CA GLY A 15 -1.38 -8.21 -12.32
C GLY A 15 -1.08 -7.87 -10.86
N ILE A 16 -0.29 -6.82 -10.64
CA ILE A 16 0.02 -6.27 -9.31
C ILE A 16 -0.40 -4.81 -9.30
N LEU A 17 -1.44 -4.50 -8.52
CA LEU A 17 -1.88 -3.13 -8.27
C LEU A 17 -1.13 -2.58 -7.07
N LEU A 18 -0.35 -1.51 -7.23
CA LEU A 18 0.44 -0.90 -6.16
C LEU A 18 -0.05 0.51 -5.86
N LEU A 19 -0.65 0.68 -4.68
CA LEU A 19 -1.20 1.94 -4.20
C LEU A 19 -0.16 2.69 -3.36
N HIS A 20 0.06 3.97 -3.69
CA HIS A 20 1.01 4.81 -2.96
C HIS A 20 0.46 5.24 -1.57
N ARG A 21 1.35 5.76 -0.71
CA ARG A 21 1.01 6.23 0.63
C ARG A 21 0.24 7.56 0.62
N LEU A 22 -0.32 7.93 1.77
CA LEU A 22 -0.85 9.27 2.02
C LEU A 22 0.26 10.32 1.81
N CYS A 23 -0.05 11.41 1.14
CA CYS A 23 0.89 12.46 0.72
C CYS A 23 1.97 11.99 -0.28
N GLY A 24 1.96 10.72 -0.68
CA GLY A 24 2.88 10.16 -1.66
C GLY A 24 2.40 10.33 -3.11
N THR A 25 3.12 9.72 -4.02
CA THR A 25 2.81 9.70 -5.45
C THR A 25 3.12 8.32 -6.04
N PRO A 26 2.56 7.96 -7.21
CA PRO A 26 2.93 6.73 -7.91
C PRO A 26 4.43 6.58 -8.17
N VAL A 27 5.18 7.70 -8.21
CA VAL A 27 6.63 7.70 -8.47
C VAL A 27 7.40 6.94 -7.40
N GLU A 28 6.96 6.96 -6.14
CA GLU A 28 7.62 6.23 -5.04
C GLU A 28 7.52 4.70 -5.19
N MET A 29 6.59 4.21 -6.02
CA MET A 29 6.43 2.79 -6.33
C MET A 29 7.26 2.34 -7.53
N ARG A 30 7.88 3.27 -8.28
CA ARG A 30 8.50 3.00 -9.59
C ARG A 30 9.59 1.93 -9.53
N PHE A 31 10.46 1.96 -8.51
CA PHE A 31 11.53 0.96 -8.39
C PHE A 31 10.94 -0.46 -8.25
N VAL A 32 10.03 -0.64 -7.31
CA VAL A 32 9.37 -1.93 -7.06
C VAL A 32 8.56 -2.35 -8.29
N ALA A 33 7.79 -1.43 -8.89
CA ALA A 33 7.00 -1.71 -10.08
C ALA A 33 7.86 -2.16 -11.28
N THR A 34 9.01 -1.51 -11.50
CA THR A 34 9.93 -1.89 -12.59
C THR A 34 10.58 -3.23 -12.31
N GLY A 35 11.01 -3.49 -11.07
CA GLY A 35 11.55 -4.78 -10.65
C GLY A 35 10.56 -5.92 -10.86
N LEU A 36 9.29 -5.75 -10.45
CA LEU A 36 8.24 -6.74 -10.66
C LEU A 36 7.89 -6.91 -12.15
N ALA A 37 7.87 -5.83 -12.92
CA ALA A 37 7.64 -5.91 -14.36
C ALA A 37 8.77 -6.66 -15.09
N SER A 38 10.03 -6.59 -14.64
CA SER A 38 11.14 -7.38 -15.17
C SER A 38 11.00 -8.89 -14.91
N LYS A 39 10.21 -9.25 -13.89
CA LYS A 39 9.83 -10.64 -13.56
C LYS A 39 8.62 -11.15 -14.37
N GLY A 40 8.05 -10.32 -15.24
CA GLY A 40 6.94 -10.69 -16.13
C GLY A 40 5.55 -10.29 -15.62
N TYR A 41 5.43 -9.57 -14.49
CA TYR A 41 4.14 -9.11 -13.99
C TYR A 41 3.66 -7.83 -14.67
N THR A 42 2.35 -7.73 -14.90
CA THR A 42 1.72 -6.46 -15.24
C THR A 42 1.53 -5.64 -13.97
N VAL A 43 2.10 -4.43 -13.92
CA VAL A 43 2.05 -3.60 -12.70
C VAL A 43 1.33 -2.30 -12.99
N HIS A 44 0.36 -1.94 -12.15
CA HIS A 44 -0.39 -0.69 -12.22
C HIS A 44 -0.22 0.11 -10.93
N CYS A 45 0.28 1.35 -11.08
CA CYS A 45 0.44 2.33 -9.99
C CYS A 45 -0.43 3.54 -10.30
N PRO A 46 -1.69 3.58 -9.85
CA PRO A 46 -2.59 4.70 -10.12
C PRO A 46 -2.28 5.91 -9.24
N MET A 47 -2.70 7.09 -9.69
CA MET A 47 -2.80 8.27 -8.86
C MET A 47 -4.09 8.24 -8.04
N LEU A 48 -3.99 8.40 -6.73
CA LEU A 48 -5.15 8.51 -5.85
C LEU A 48 -5.71 9.94 -5.87
N ALA A 49 -7.03 10.06 -5.76
CA ALA A 49 -7.72 11.35 -5.78
C ALA A 49 -7.13 12.33 -4.75
N GLY A 50 -7.03 13.60 -5.13
CA GLY A 50 -6.48 14.67 -4.31
C GLY A 50 -4.95 14.67 -4.15
N HIS A 51 -4.26 13.57 -4.51
CA HIS A 51 -2.80 13.49 -4.46
C HIS A 51 -2.16 14.09 -5.72
N CYS A 52 -0.85 14.33 -5.65
CA CYS A 52 -0.04 14.86 -6.77
C CYS A 52 -0.44 16.26 -7.27
N GLY A 53 -1.39 16.91 -6.62
CA GLY A 53 -1.86 18.25 -6.90
C GLY A 53 -1.44 19.27 -5.83
N SER A 54 -2.33 20.20 -5.51
CA SER A 54 -2.15 21.14 -4.42
C SER A 54 -2.44 20.50 -3.05
N GLU A 55 -1.89 21.11 -1.98
CA GLU A 55 -2.24 20.71 -0.60
C GLU A 55 -3.75 20.83 -0.35
N ASP A 56 -4.40 21.83 -0.96
CA ASP A 56 -5.85 22.04 -0.81
C ASP A 56 -6.66 20.92 -1.49
N ALA A 57 -6.21 20.41 -2.63
CA ALA A 57 -6.85 19.26 -3.28
C ALA A 57 -6.78 18.02 -2.38
N LEU A 58 -5.62 17.76 -1.75
CA LEU A 58 -5.48 16.64 -0.81
C LEU A 58 -6.31 16.87 0.47
N ARG A 59 -6.35 18.09 0.99
CA ARG A 59 -7.16 18.50 2.16
C ARG A 59 -8.66 18.30 1.92
N ALA A 60 -9.12 18.62 0.71
CA ALA A 60 -10.52 18.49 0.32
C ALA A 60 -10.94 17.02 0.10
N SER A 61 -10.03 16.17 -0.41
CA SER A 61 -10.32 14.77 -0.74
C SER A 61 -10.71 13.96 0.50
N THR A 62 -11.46 12.89 0.28
CA THR A 62 -11.92 11.97 1.30
C THR A 62 -11.33 10.59 1.10
N TRP A 63 -11.36 9.75 2.13
CA TRP A 63 -10.94 8.36 2.01
C TRP A 63 -11.80 7.56 1.03
N THR A 64 -13.05 7.96 0.81
CA THR A 64 -13.95 7.35 -0.18
C THR A 64 -13.51 7.68 -1.61
N ASP A 65 -12.98 8.88 -1.85
CA ASP A 65 -12.41 9.26 -3.14
C ASP A 65 -11.13 8.46 -3.44
N TRP A 66 -10.30 8.22 -2.41
CA TRP A 66 -9.10 7.39 -2.54
C TRP A 66 -9.46 5.93 -2.85
N TYR A 67 -10.45 5.40 -2.12
CA TYR A 67 -10.96 4.05 -2.38
C TYR A 67 -11.57 3.93 -3.78
N HIS A 68 -12.31 4.93 -4.23
CA HIS A 68 -12.89 4.95 -5.57
C HIS A 68 -11.80 4.92 -6.64
N SER A 69 -10.76 5.75 -6.51
CA SER A 69 -9.59 5.73 -7.41
C SER A 69 -8.92 4.35 -7.46
N ALA A 70 -8.74 3.72 -6.29
CA ALA A 70 -8.16 2.39 -6.18
C ALA A 70 -9.06 1.31 -6.81
N SER A 71 -10.38 1.42 -6.66
CA SER A 71 -11.36 0.50 -7.26
C SER A 71 -11.39 0.60 -8.78
N LEU A 72 -11.36 1.81 -9.34
CA LEU A 72 -11.27 2.01 -10.79
C LEU A 72 -9.97 1.40 -11.36
N ALA A 73 -8.86 1.56 -10.64
CA ALA A 73 -7.59 0.97 -11.05
C ALA A 73 -7.59 -0.58 -10.95
N LEU A 74 -8.29 -1.15 -9.96
CA LEU A 74 -8.52 -2.59 -9.86
C LEU A 74 -9.33 -3.10 -11.06
N ASP A 75 -10.39 -2.39 -11.45
CA ASP A 75 -11.20 -2.74 -12.60
C ASP A 75 -10.39 -2.63 -13.91
N ASP A 76 -9.50 -1.65 -14.00
CA ASP A 76 -8.65 -1.47 -15.17
C ASP A 76 -7.56 -2.55 -15.31
N ILE A 77 -6.88 -2.94 -14.21
CA ILE A 77 -5.87 -4.00 -14.28
C ILE A 77 -6.52 -5.39 -14.51
N LYS A 78 -7.75 -5.59 -13.99
CA LYS A 78 -8.48 -6.86 -14.17
C LYS A 78 -8.89 -7.11 -15.62
N LYS A 79 -8.95 -6.09 -16.48
CA LYS A 79 -9.17 -6.25 -17.93
C LYS A 79 -7.99 -6.93 -18.62
N ASP A 80 -6.77 -6.70 -18.12
CA ASP A 80 -5.53 -7.19 -18.72
C ASP A 80 -5.06 -8.52 -18.07
N CYS A 81 -5.50 -8.82 -16.83
CA CYS A 81 -4.92 -9.86 -15.99
C CYS A 81 -5.96 -10.83 -15.42
N ASP A 82 -5.63 -12.12 -15.41
CA ASP A 82 -6.47 -13.19 -14.88
C ASP A 82 -6.36 -13.27 -13.34
N VAL A 83 -5.15 -13.09 -12.83
CA VAL A 83 -4.83 -13.05 -11.39
C VAL A 83 -4.42 -11.62 -11.02
N VAL A 84 -4.98 -11.08 -9.92
CA VAL A 84 -4.64 -9.74 -9.42
C VAL A 84 -4.27 -9.79 -7.95
N ILE A 85 -3.08 -9.26 -7.66
CA ILE A 85 -2.57 -8.99 -6.32
C ILE A 85 -2.78 -7.49 -6.02
N ALA A 86 -3.58 -7.18 -5.00
CA ALA A 86 -3.74 -5.80 -4.54
C ALA A 86 -2.71 -5.50 -3.46
N GLY A 87 -1.90 -4.47 -3.67
CA GLY A 87 -0.87 -4.07 -2.73
C GLY A 87 -0.74 -2.56 -2.60
N GLY A 88 0.11 -2.13 -1.70
CA GLY A 88 0.40 -0.72 -1.53
C GLY A 88 1.24 -0.43 -0.30
N LEU A 89 1.71 0.82 -0.23
CA LEU A 89 2.55 1.32 0.86
C LEU A 89 1.70 2.13 1.85
N SER A 90 1.86 1.86 3.15
CA SER A 90 1.27 2.69 4.22
C SER A 90 -0.26 2.78 4.13
N ALA A 91 -0.85 3.94 3.85
CA ALA A 91 -2.28 4.12 3.57
C ALA A 91 -2.74 3.32 2.33
N GLY A 92 -1.85 3.15 1.33
CA GLY A 92 -2.11 2.28 0.18
C GLY A 92 -2.31 0.82 0.57
N ALA A 93 -1.58 0.32 1.57
CA ALA A 93 -1.79 -1.02 2.12
C ALA A 93 -3.17 -1.15 2.79
N VAL A 94 -3.63 -0.13 3.51
CA VAL A 94 -4.98 -0.10 4.11
C VAL A 94 -6.06 -0.15 3.03
N LEU A 95 -5.87 0.60 1.93
CA LEU A 95 -6.77 0.55 0.77
C LEU A 95 -6.76 -0.83 0.09
N ALA A 96 -5.61 -1.49 0.00
CA ALA A 96 -5.50 -2.84 -0.58
C ALA A 96 -6.29 -3.88 0.24
N VAL A 97 -6.24 -3.82 1.58
CA VAL A 97 -7.09 -4.65 2.46
C VAL A 97 -8.58 -4.40 2.19
N MET A 98 -8.98 -3.13 2.02
CA MET A 98 -10.38 -2.81 1.71
C MET A 98 -10.81 -3.31 0.33
N LEU A 99 -9.92 -3.22 -0.68
CA LEU A 99 -10.20 -3.78 -2.02
C LEU A 99 -10.41 -5.29 -1.94
N ALA A 100 -9.53 -6.01 -1.23
CA ALA A 100 -9.64 -7.46 -1.04
C ALA A 100 -10.96 -7.86 -0.36
N ALA A 101 -11.34 -7.15 0.71
CA ALA A 101 -12.57 -7.43 1.44
C ALA A 101 -13.84 -7.18 0.62
N ARG A 102 -13.86 -6.09 -0.16
CA ARG A 102 -15.05 -5.67 -0.92
C ARG A 102 -15.14 -6.27 -2.32
N ASN A 103 -14.02 -6.76 -2.86
CA ASN A 103 -13.94 -7.34 -4.21
C ASN A 103 -13.24 -8.71 -4.19
N PRO A 104 -13.74 -9.69 -3.40
CA PRO A 104 -13.05 -10.99 -3.24
C PRO A 104 -12.93 -11.77 -4.55
N ALA A 105 -13.83 -11.55 -5.51
CA ALA A 105 -13.75 -12.18 -6.83
C ALA A 105 -12.70 -11.55 -7.76
N LYS A 106 -12.23 -10.33 -7.48
CA LYS A 106 -11.25 -9.62 -8.32
C LYS A 106 -9.85 -9.62 -7.73
N VAL A 107 -9.71 -9.68 -6.40
CA VAL A 107 -8.43 -9.68 -5.68
C VAL A 107 -8.13 -11.09 -5.20
N ASN A 108 -7.08 -11.68 -5.74
CA ASN A 108 -6.67 -13.06 -5.45
C ASN A 108 -5.73 -13.16 -4.25
N ALA A 109 -4.86 -12.16 -4.04
CA ALA A 109 -3.95 -12.05 -2.91
C ALA A 109 -3.64 -10.59 -2.57
N THR A 110 -2.99 -10.32 -1.44
CA THR A 110 -2.57 -8.96 -1.07
C THR A 110 -1.09 -8.88 -0.71
N ALA A 111 -0.46 -7.70 -1.01
CA ALA A 111 0.93 -7.39 -0.65
C ALA A 111 0.99 -6.03 0.08
N LEU A 112 1.10 -6.06 1.38
CA LEU A 112 0.99 -4.91 2.28
C LEU A 112 2.38 -4.43 2.70
N LEU A 113 2.78 -3.24 2.26
CA LEU A 113 4.09 -2.65 2.52
C LEU A 113 3.98 -1.59 3.61
N ALA A 114 4.67 -1.77 4.73
CA ALA A 114 4.63 -0.90 5.90
C ALA A 114 3.20 -0.40 6.22
N PRO A 115 2.21 -1.31 6.38
CA PRO A 115 0.82 -0.90 6.60
C PRO A 115 0.70 0.02 7.81
N THR A 116 -0.02 1.14 7.65
CA THR A 116 -0.15 2.16 8.70
C THR A 116 -1.60 2.30 9.15
N LEU A 117 -1.92 1.70 10.28
CA LEU A 117 -3.19 1.85 10.98
C LEU A 117 -3.10 2.96 12.02
N TRP A 118 -1.96 3.00 12.69
CA TRP A 118 -1.67 3.98 13.73
C TRP A 118 -0.32 4.64 13.45
N LEU A 119 -0.31 5.95 13.54
CA LEU A 119 0.94 6.72 13.53
C LEU A 119 1.54 6.65 14.95
N ASN A 120 2.45 5.70 15.15
CA ASN A 120 3.05 5.38 16.46
C ASN A 120 4.51 4.91 16.35
N GLY A 121 5.16 5.15 15.21
CA GLY A 121 6.59 4.97 15.04
C GLY A 121 7.39 5.92 15.94
N TRP A 122 8.70 5.69 16.05
CA TRP A 122 9.55 6.41 16.99
C TRP A 122 9.69 7.93 16.71
N MET A 123 9.43 8.39 15.47
CA MET A 123 9.38 9.81 15.11
C MET A 123 8.09 10.50 15.52
N ILE A 124 7.03 9.77 15.82
CA ILE A 124 5.71 10.32 16.10
C ILE A 124 5.65 10.76 17.56
N PRO A 125 5.53 12.07 17.83
CA PRO A 125 5.49 12.56 19.19
C PRO A 125 4.23 12.09 19.92
N TRP A 126 4.35 11.81 21.22
CA TRP A 126 3.26 11.27 22.03
C TRP A 126 1.97 12.10 21.98
N TYR A 127 2.09 13.43 21.88
CA TYR A 127 0.93 14.33 21.80
C TYR A 127 0.16 14.22 20.46
N ALA A 128 0.75 13.63 19.42
CA ALA A 128 0.02 13.35 18.17
C ALA A 128 -1.20 12.43 18.42
N ARG A 129 -1.18 11.67 19.52
CA ARG A 129 -2.32 10.84 19.94
C ARG A 129 -3.55 11.70 20.30
N LEU A 130 -3.37 12.95 20.71
CA LEU A 130 -4.47 13.88 21.03
C LEU A 130 -5.30 14.24 19.79
N PHE A 131 -4.72 14.11 18.59
CA PHE A 131 -5.45 14.31 17.33
C PHE A 131 -6.67 13.35 17.20
N LYS A 132 -6.67 12.23 17.93
CA LYS A 132 -7.81 11.30 18.00
C LYS A 132 -9.08 11.95 18.56
N LEU A 133 -8.96 12.99 19.37
CA LEU A 133 -10.09 13.70 19.98
C LEU A 133 -10.83 14.60 18.98
N ILE A 134 -10.19 14.95 17.85
CA ILE A 134 -10.81 15.76 16.82
C ILE A 134 -11.89 14.94 16.10
N ARG A 135 -13.13 15.46 16.14
CA ARG A 135 -14.32 14.75 15.64
C ARG A 135 -14.81 15.27 14.29
N THR A 136 -14.37 16.45 13.86
CA THR A 136 -14.83 17.08 12.63
C THR A 136 -13.66 17.44 11.71
N LYS A 137 -13.87 17.28 10.40
CA LYS A 137 -12.84 17.56 9.40
C LYS A 137 -12.45 19.04 9.37
N TRP A 138 -13.39 19.94 9.64
CA TRP A 138 -13.07 21.36 9.63
C TRP A 138 -12.10 21.73 10.77
N VAL A 139 -12.27 21.19 11.96
CA VAL A 139 -11.30 21.38 13.06
C VAL A 139 -9.96 20.72 12.69
N ALA A 140 -9.99 19.53 12.10
CA ALA A 140 -8.79 18.88 11.64
C ALA A 140 -8.00 19.74 10.62
N ASN A 141 -8.69 20.46 9.74
CA ASN A 141 -8.10 21.32 8.73
C ASN A 141 -7.31 22.52 9.29
N LEU A 142 -7.47 22.84 10.58
CA LEU A 142 -6.64 23.86 11.26
C LEU A 142 -5.22 23.35 11.54
N PHE A 143 -4.99 22.03 11.42
CA PHE A 143 -3.69 21.42 11.72
C PHE A 143 -2.94 21.08 10.44
N ARG A 144 -1.60 21.18 10.53
CA ARG A 144 -0.66 20.78 9.49
C ARG A 144 0.49 20.04 10.15
N PHE A 145 0.86 18.89 9.60
CA PHE A 145 1.92 18.03 10.11
C PHE A 145 3.09 17.98 9.13
N PRO A 146 4.12 18.83 9.33
CA PRO A 146 5.30 18.78 8.48
C PRO A 146 6.03 17.46 8.69
N HIS A 147 6.46 16.86 7.58
CA HIS A 147 7.29 15.68 7.64
C HIS A 147 8.67 16.08 8.15
N ARG A 148 9.16 15.37 9.17
CA ARG A 148 10.46 15.60 9.80
C ARG A 148 11.50 14.66 9.23
N ASP A 149 12.78 15.04 9.32
CA ASP A 149 13.89 14.14 9.07
C ASP A 149 13.79 12.91 10.02
N PRO A 150 13.99 11.68 9.54
CA PRO A 150 14.51 11.23 8.24
C PRO A 150 13.45 11.00 7.13
N HIS A 151 12.24 11.51 7.25
CA HIS A 151 11.19 11.46 6.21
C HIS A 151 10.79 10.04 5.75
N GLY A 152 10.95 9.03 6.60
CA GLY A 152 10.67 7.64 6.26
C GLY A 152 11.74 6.94 5.43
N ILE A 153 12.93 7.53 5.29
CA ILE A 153 14.03 7.01 4.44
C ILE A 153 15.34 7.00 5.22
N LYS A 154 15.91 5.82 5.43
CA LYS A 154 17.17 5.62 6.17
C LYS A 154 18.39 6.00 5.33
N ASP A 155 18.34 5.77 4.01
CA ASP A 155 19.40 6.15 3.08
C ASP A 155 19.46 7.67 2.90
N GLU A 156 20.56 8.29 3.35
CA GLU A 156 20.76 9.72 3.32
C GLU A 156 20.84 10.30 1.90
N ARG A 157 21.49 9.58 0.97
CA ARG A 157 21.64 10.02 -0.43
C ARG A 157 20.29 10.04 -1.14
N ILE A 158 19.48 9.00 -0.93
CA ILE A 158 18.12 8.92 -1.49
C ILE A 158 17.24 10.01 -0.88
N ARG A 159 17.33 10.22 0.42
CA ARG A 159 16.59 11.25 1.15
C ARG A 159 16.89 12.66 0.61
N GLU A 160 18.17 13.00 0.47
CA GLU A 160 18.59 14.27 -0.13
C GLU A 160 18.12 14.45 -1.57
N PHE A 161 18.24 13.39 -2.39
CA PHE A 161 17.78 13.42 -3.77
C PHE A 161 16.27 13.71 -3.86
N ILE A 162 15.45 13.05 -3.03
CA ILE A 162 14.00 13.28 -2.99
C ILE A 162 13.68 14.69 -2.48
N GLN A 163 14.40 15.21 -1.47
CA GLN A 163 14.21 16.56 -0.99
C GLN A 163 14.51 17.61 -2.07
N ARG A 164 15.63 17.46 -2.78
CA ARG A 164 15.98 18.33 -3.93
C ARG A 164 14.92 18.26 -5.02
N ALA A 165 14.40 17.06 -5.33
CA ALA A 165 13.33 16.88 -6.31
C ALA A 165 12.02 17.57 -5.88
N ARG A 166 11.69 17.59 -4.58
CA ARG A 166 10.54 18.33 -4.04
C ARG A 166 10.68 19.84 -4.23
N MET A 167 11.89 20.39 -4.02
CA MET A 167 12.16 21.81 -4.20
C MET A 167 12.09 22.24 -5.66
N SER A 168 12.58 21.39 -6.59
CA SER A 168 12.70 21.74 -8.01
C SER A 168 11.47 21.40 -8.87
N ARG A 169 10.74 20.34 -8.54
CA ARG A 169 9.66 19.78 -9.37
C ARG A 169 8.28 19.82 -8.71
N GLY A 170 8.23 20.25 -7.45
CA GLY A 170 6.99 20.36 -6.68
C GLY A 170 6.38 19.02 -6.22
N ALA A 171 5.23 19.13 -5.54
CA ALA A 171 4.54 18.00 -4.92
C ALA A 171 4.02 16.93 -5.89
N SER A 172 3.84 17.26 -7.16
CA SER A 172 3.31 16.35 -8.18
C SER A 172 4.20 15.14 -8.45
N GLN A 173 5.52 15.25 -8.24
CA GLN A 173 6.45 14.13 -8.48
C GLN A 173 7.05 13.54 -7.22
N ALA A 174 7.26 14.31 -6.17
CA ALA A 174 7.96 13.86 -4.96
C ALA A 174 7.08 13.79 -3.70
N GLY A 175 5.77 14.04 -3.85
CA GLY A 175 4.80 14.04 -2.76
C GLY A 175 4.82 15.33 -1.93
N HIS A 176 3.78 15.48 -1.09
CA HIS A 176 3.66 16.66 -0.22
C HIS A 176 4.62 16.58 0.97
N PRO A 177 5.31 17.68 1.31
CA PRO A 177 6.20 17.73 2.48
C PRO A 177 5.44 17.88 3.81
N VAL A 178 4.13 18.09 3.73
CA VAL A 178 3.23 18.30 4.87
C VAL A 178 2.02 17.40 4.71
N THR A 179 1.57 16.80 5.80
CA THR A 179 0.27 16.12 5.85
C THR A 179 -0.78 17.12 6.35
N PRO A 180 -1.76 17.51 5.51
CA PRO A 180 -2.89 18.32 5.98
C PRO A 180 -3.69 17.58 7.04
N GLY A 181 -4.15 18.27 8.07
CA GLY A 181 -4.91 17.65 9.13
C GLY A 181 -6.21 16.98 8.66
N GLY A 182 -6.87 17.56 7.62
CA GLY A 182 -8.03 16.93 6.97
C GLY A 182 -7.70 15.59 6.34
N ALA A 183 -6.53 15.46 5.69
CA ALA A 183 -6.09 14.19 5.13
C ALA A 183 -5.73 13.15 6.22
N ALA A 184 -5.09 13.58 7.31
CA ALA A 184 -4.84 12.72 8.47
C ALA A 184 -6.16 12.26 9.15
N PHE A 185 -7.17 13.14 9.18
CA PHE A 185 -8.51 12.80 9.66
C PHE A 185 -9.18 11.74 8.78
N GLU A 186 -9.13 11.90 7.47
CA GLU A 186 -9.66 10.95 6.50
C GLU A 186 -8.95 9.60 6.57
N HIS A 187 -7.61 9.58 6.71
CA HIS A 187 -6.85 8.35 6.92
C HIS A 187 -7.35 7.59 8.17
N ARG A 188 -7.62 8.28 9.26
CA ARG A 188 -8.19 7.66 10.46
C ARG A 188 -9.56 7.03 10.21
N HIS A 189 -10.40 7.65 9.36
CA HIS A 189 -11.69 7.10 8.96
C HIS A 189 -11.53 5.90 8.03
N LEU A 190 -10.59 5.95 7.09
CA LEU A 190 -10.19 4.82 6.26
C LEU A 190 -9.81 3.61 7.12
N VAL A 191 -8.93 3.81 8.10
CA VAL A 191 -8.51 2.73 9.03
C VAL A 191 -9.70 2.16 9.80
N LYS A 192 -10.57 3.01 10.36
CA LYS A 192 -11.77 2.54 11.06
C LYS A 192 -12.72 1.74 10.17
N ALA A 193 -12.88 2.16 8.91
CA ALA A 193 -13.70 1.44 7.94
C ALA A 193 -13.06 0.09 7.58
N MET A 194 -11.74 0.06 7.35
CA MET A 194 -10.97 -1.15 7.06
C MET A 194 -11.01 -2.15 8.21
N GLN A 195 -10.82 -1.71 9.46
CA GLN A 195 -10.85 -2.60 10.63
C GLN A 195 -12.14 -3.43 10.75
N LYS A 196 -13.28 -2.87 10.32
CA LYS A 196 -14.56 -3.61 10.27
C LYS A 196 -14.57 -4.70 9.19
N LEU A 197 -13.71 -4.59 8.19
CA LEU A 197 -13.63 -5.51 7.04
C LEU A 197 -12.54 -6.59 7.21
N VAL A 198 -11.54 -6.37 8.06
CA VAL A 198 -10.43 -7.31 8.30
C VAL A 198 -10.90 -8.75 8.54
N PRO A 199 -11.96 -9.03 9.34
CA PRO A 199 -12.42 -10.39 9.57
C PRO A 199 -13.01 -11.10 8.33
N TYR A 200 -13.23 -10.39 7.24
CA TYR A 200 -13.76 -10.93 6.00
C TYR A 200 -12.69 -11.16 4.93
N VAL A 201 -11.46 -10.71 5.16
CA VAL A 201 -10.34 -10.90 4.23
C VAL A 201 -9.77 -12.30 4.40
N ARG A 202 -9.94 -13.14 3.39
CA ARG A 202 -9.49 -14.55 3.34
C ARG A 202 -8.37 -14.77 2.34
N GLN A 203 -8.03 -13.78 1.54
CA GLN A 203 -6.97 -13.84 0.55
C GLN A 203 -5.61 -14.04 1.25
N PRO A 204 -4.73 -14.89 0.68
CA PRO A 204 -3.34 -14.93 1.10
C PRO A 204 -2.72 -13.54 1.10
N THR A 205 -1.99 -13.20 2.15
CA THR A 205 -1.46 -11.86 2.39
C THR A 205 0.03 -11.91 2.70
N LEU A 206 0.82 -11.17 1.93
CA LEU A 206 2.18 -10.80 2.30
C LEU A 206 2.16 -9.48 3.06
N ILE A 207 2.85 -9.40 4.18
CA ILE A 207 3.16 -8.15 4.89
C ILE A 207 4.68 -7.97 4.88
N VAL A 208 5.16 -6.84 4.38
CA VAL A 208 6.56 -6.43 4.48
C VAL A 208 6.63 -5.20 5.38
N HIS A 209 7.36 -5.28 6.50
CA HIS A 209 7.40 -4.19 7.48
C HIS A 209 8.81 -3.98 8.03
N PRO A 210 9.31 -2.73 8.11
CA PRO A 210 10.61 -2.45 8.70
C PRO A 210 10.53 -2.50 10.23
N ILE A 211 11.56 -3.07 10.87
CA ILE A 211 11.62 -3.12 12.33
C ILE A 211 11.77 -1.71 12.93
N ASP A 212 12.53 -0.85 12.25
CA ASP A 212 12.83 0.52 12.68
C ASP A 212 11.91 1.56 12.03
N ASP A 213 10.65 1.22 11.78
CA ASP A 213 9.70 2.14 11.14
C ASP A 213 9.51 3.43 11.96
N ASP A 214 9.84 4.57 11.35
CA ASP A 214 9.76 5.88 11.98
C ASP A 214 8.33 6.44 12.07
N TYR A 215 7.38 5.93 11.27
CA TYR A 215 5.96 6.34 11.25
C TYR A 215 5.01 5.33 11.89
N ALA A 216 5.20 4.03 11.64
CA ALA A 216 4.27 2.97 12.02
C ALA A 216 5.01 1.80 12.66
N ALA A 217 4.97 1.69 13.99
CA ALA A 217 5.62 0.61 14.71
C ALA A 217 5.09 -0.78 14.28
N MET A 218 5.87 -1.84 14.55
CA MET A 218 5.60 -3.23 14.16
C MET A 218 4.20 -3.74 14.56
N ASN A 219 3.58 -3.17 15.60
CA ASN A 219 2.23 -3.56 16.01
C ASN A 219 1.14 -3.28 14.95
N ASN A 220 1.41 -2.44 13.95
CA ASN A 220 0.55 -2.26 12.79
C ASN A 220 0.52 -3.52 11.92
N ALA A 221 1.68 -4.13 11.68
CA ALA A 221 1.82 -5.37 10.91
C ALA A 221 1.26 -6.57 11.70
N THR A 222 1.61 -6.69 12.99
CA THR A 222 1.15 -7.80 13.83
C THR A 222 -0.37 -7.79 14.02
N TYR A 223 -1.00 -6.61 14.14
CA TYR A 223 -2.45 -6.52 14.17
C TYR A 223 -3.10 -7.13 12.90
N LEU A 224 -2.60 -6.82 11.72
CA LEU A 224 -3.14 -7.40 10.49
C LEU A 224 -2.86 -8.91 10.42
N ARG A 225 -1.63 -9.35 10.76
CA ARG A 225 -1.29 -10.78 10.81
C ARG A 225 -2.26 -11.56 11.69
N ASP A 226 -2.59 -11.05 12.86
CA ASP A 226 -3.37 -11.75 13.88
C ASP A 226 -4.89 -11.69 13.63
N ASN A 227 -5.37 -10.76 12.79
CA ASN A 227 -6.82 -10.54 12.58
C ASN A 227 -7.31 -10.87 11.16
N LEU A 228 -6.46 -10.91 10.15
CA LEU A 228 -6.80 -11.43 8.81
C LEU A 228 -7.15 -12.91 8.90
N LYS A 229 -8.07 -13.39 8.06
CA LYS A 229 -8.56 -14.78 8.10
C LYS A 229 -7.92 -15.70 7.05
N GLY A 230 -7.21 -15.14 6.09
CA GLY A 230 -6.38 -15.90 5.15
C GLY A 230 -4.98 -16.16 5.70
N PRO A 231 -4.17 -16.98 5.01
CA PRO A 231 -2.76 -17.19 5.35
C PRO A 231 -1.99 -15.87 5.28
N VAL A 232 -1.15 -15.58 6.28
CA VAL A 232 -0.33 -14.37 6.33
C VAL A 232 1.14 -14.72 6.44
N GLN A 233 1.93 -14.22 5.48
CA GLN A 233 3.38 -14.21 5.53
C GLN A 233 3.86 -12.84 5.98
N LEU A 234 4.72 -12.76 7.00
CA LEU A 234 5.34 -11.53 7.47
C LEU A 234 6.84 -11.55 7.17
N THR A 235 7.29 -10.60 6.37
CA THR A 235 8.71 -10.34 6.09
C THR A 235 9.13 -9.07 6.82
N VAL A 236 10.15 -9.16 7.64
CA VAL A 236 10.70 -8.04 8.42
C VAL A 236 11.96 -7.52 7.73
N LEU A 237 12.04 -6.20 7.54
CA LEU A 237 13.22 -5.51 7.03
C LEU A 237 13.99 -4.88 8.21
N ASP A 238 15.30 -5.04 8.25
CA ASP A 238 16.15 -4.62 9.37
C ASP A 238 17.00 -3.36 9.08
N ASP A 239 17.10 -2.95 7.81
CA ASP A 239 17.88 -1.76 7.42
C ASP A 239 17.06 -0.81 6.50
N CYS A 240 15.83 -0.53 6.90
CA CYS A 240 14.93 0.44 6.26
C CYS A 240 14.15 1.23 7.29
N TYR A 241 13.64 2.40 6.86
CA TYR A 241 12.55 3.10 7.51
C TYR A 241 11.22 2.91 6.74
N HIS A 242 10.23 3.75 7.00
CA HIS A 242 8.86 3.59 6.55
C HIS A 242 8.67 3.42 5.02
N ILE A 243 9.40 4.19 4.20
CA ILE A 243 9.21 4.18 2.74
C ILE A 243 10.05 3.06 2.10
N VAL A 244 9.71 1.82 2.42
CA VAL A 244 10.44 0.61 2.01
C VAL A 244 10.61 0.45 0.49
N THR A 245 9.78 1.14 -0.31
CA THR A 245 9.81 1.07 -1.78
C THR A 245 10.95 1.86 -2.42
N VAL A 246 11.57 2.78 -1.68
CA VAL A 246 12.68 3.61 -2.15
C VAL A 246 13.94 3.49 -1.32
N ASP A 247 13.85 2.95 -0.08
CA ASP A 247 14.95 2.87 0.88
C ASP A 247 15.95 1.75 0.55
N ARG A 248 16.91 1.51 1.43
CA ARG A 248 18.06 0.62 1.25
C ARG A 248 17.70 -0.78 0.79
N GLN A 249 16.71 -1.39 1.44
CA GLN A 249 16.27 -2.77 1.17
C GLN A 249 15.12 -2.88 0.16
N ARG A 250 14.89 -1.85 -0.68
CA ARG A 250 13.83 -1.89 -1.71
C ARG A 250 13.90 -3.09 -2.66
N HIS A 251 15.10 -3.66 -2.87
CA HIS A 251 15.27 -4.88 -3.66
C HIS A 251 14.67 -6.10 -2.96
N LEU A 252 14.80 -6.21 -1.63
CA LEU A 252 14.16 -7.28 -0.86
C LEU A 252 12.62 -7.19 -0.89
N VAL A 253 12.07 -5.98 -1.04
CA VAL A 253 10.62 -5.80 -1.26
C VAL A 253 10.19 -6.44 -2.58
N VAL A 254 10.97 -6.25 -3.65
CA VAL A 254 10.70 -6.90 -4.96
C VAL A 254 10.78 -8.42 -4.83
N GLU A 255 11.84 -8.94 -4.21
CA GLU A 255 12.07 -10.37 -4.01
C GLU A 255 10.98 -11.01 -3.16
N ALA A 256 10.57 -10.35 -2.07
CA ALA A 256 9.51 -10.85 -1.20
C ALA A 256 8.15 -10.93 -1.92
N ILE A 257 7.81 -9.92 -2.73
CA ILE A 257 6.56 -9.95 -3.51
C ILE A 257 6.64 -11.03 -4.61
N ASP A 258 7.76 -11.13 -5.33
CA ASP A 258 7.99 -12.13 -6.37
C ASP A 258 7.83 -13.55 -5.82
N ALA A 259 8.59 -13.90 -4.79
CA ALA A 259 8.53 -15.22 -4.15
C ALA A 259 7.12 -15.55 -3.61
N PHE A 260 6.43 -14.56 -3.02
CA PHE A 260 5.07 -14.73 -2.54
C PHE A 260 4.10 -15.03 -3.70
N VAL A 261 4.20 -14.29 -4.81
CA VAL A 261 3.33 -14.46 -5.96
C VAL A 261 3.61 -15.79 -6.67
N GLU A 262 4.88 -16.17 -6.86
CA GLU A 262 5.27 -17.47 -7.43
C GLU A 262 4.68 -18.65 -6.61
N ASN A 263 4.85 -18.62 -5.29
CA ASN A 263 4.29 -19.63 -4.40
C ASN A 263 2.75 -19.67 -4.47
N PHE A 264 2.11 -18.50 -4.52
CA PHE A 264 0.66 -18.40 -4.64
C PHE A 264 0.16 -19.02 -5.97
N ILE A 265 0.81 -18.74 -7.10
CA ILE A 265 0.46 -19.30 -8.42
C ILE A 265 0.68 -20.82 -8.44
N ALA A 266 1.79 -21.30 -7.87
CA ALA A 266 2.07 -22.73 -7.78
C ALA A 266 0.99 -23.49 -6.99
N ASN A 267 0.52 -22.93 -5.87
CA ASN A 267 -0.55 -23.50 -5.05
C ASN A 267 -1.87 -23.57 -5.83
N ILE A 268 -2.27 -22.50 -6.55
CA ILE A 268 -3.48 -22.52 -7.39
C ILE A 268 -3.38 -23.64 -8.46
N ALA A 269 -2.23 -23.78 -9.10
CA ALA A 269 -2.03 -24.79 -10.12
C ALA A 269 -2.12 -26.21 -9.55
N SER A 270 -1.58 -26.44 -8.34
CA SER A 270 -1.64 -27.72 -7.63
C SER A 270 -3.08 -28.08 -7.24
N ASP A 271 -3.85 -27.13 -6.69
CA ASP A 271 -5.24 -27.34 -6.31
C ASP A 271 -6.11 -27.68 -7.53
N ALA A 272 -5.93 -26.96 -8.64
CA ALA A 272 -6.63 -27.22 -9.89
C ALA A 272 -6.27 -28.57 -10.52
N ALA A 273 -5.06 -29.07 -10.29
CA ALA A 273 -4.64 -30.41 -10.72
C ALA A 273 -5.26 -31.51 -9.84
N ALA A 274 -5.34 -31.29 -8.52
CA ALA A 274 -5.96 -32.21 -7.58
C ALA A 274 -7.46 -32.40 -7.84
N ASP A 275 -8.18 -31.31 -8.16
CA ASP A 275 -9.62 -31.35 -8.48
C ASP A 275 -9.94 -32.12 -9.80
N ARG A 276 -8.95 -32.28 -10.68
CA ARG A 276 -9.10 -33.00 -11.96
C ARG A 276 -8.84 -34.51 -11.85
N LEU A 277 -8.34 -35.01 -10.71
CA LEU A 277 -8.12 -36.44 -10.51
C LEU A 277 -9.49 -37.12 -10.26
N PRO A 278 -9.88 -38.12 -11.07
CA PRO A 278 -11.14 -38.83 -10.87
C PRO A 278 -11.12 -39.52 -9.51
N LEU A 279 -12.23 -39.42 -8.77
CA LEU A 279 -12.45 -40.18 -7.55
C LEU A 279 -12.19 -41.65 -7.89
N ARG A 280 -11.13 -42.24 -7.33
CA ARG A 280 -10.92 -43.68 -7.43
C ARG A 280 -12.15 -44.32 -6.79
N ASN A 281 -12.99 -44.94 -7.62
CA ASN A 281 -14.07 -45.82 -7.17
C ASN A 281 -13.46 -46.87 -6.24
N SER A 282 -13.67 -46.74 -4.95
CA SER A 282 -13.52 -47.80 -3.98
C SER A 282 -14.76 -48.69 -4.10
N ALA A 283 -14.78 -49.53 -5.13
CA ALA A 283 -15.70 -50.66 -5.22
C ALA A 283 -14.88 -51.92 -4.95
N ALA A 284 -14.98 -52.46 -3.76
CA ALA A 284 -14.75 -53.85 -3.42
C ALA A 284 -15.55 -54.18 -2.18
#